data_4c4c55b8e44ab1b6624a4947aa60b8cb
#
_entry.id   4c4c55b8e44ab1b6624a4947aa60b8cb
#
_cell.length_a   1.000
_cell.length_b   1.000
_cell.length_c   1.000
_cell.angle_alpha   90.00
_cell.angle_beta   90.00
_cell.angle_gamma   90.00
#
_symmetry.space_group_name_H-M   'P 1'
#
loop_
_entity.id
_entity.type
_entity.pdbx_description
1 polymer ?
#
loop_
_entity_poly.entity_id
_entity_poly.type
_entity_poly.pdbx_seq_one_letter_code
_entity_poly.pdbx_strand_id
1 'polypeptide(L)'
;MRALRDTVVFIAFPAAFAITHGRHLGWRIDRRAVRNAVLVALFVLPFYLVGSSLPSIRAYYPMWETSTALGEFLPHALQQLVVVVAAETYYRGLLCVGVREEVGFKSVFISPVVYALHHVGKPPIELLLSGPTDVLFGAVDYDANSILPSIVAHGLGLVLLDWLVLHPPLLPPEQVIEWLSFLPIPL
;
A
#
# COMPACT_ATOMS: atom_id res chain seq x y z
N MET A 1 -1.51 -20.30 -1.16
CA MET A 1 -0.11 -20.58 -1.60
C MET A 1 0.58 -19.37 -2.24
N ARG A 2 -0.10 -18.58 -3.11
CA ARG A 2 0.50 -17.38 -3.74
C ARG A 2 0.94 -16.33 -2.70
N ALA A 3 0.07 -15.94 -1.77
CA ALA A 3 0.38 -14.97 -0.73
C ALA A 3 1.61 -15.36 0.11
N LEU A 4 1.72 -16.64 0.51
CA LEU A 4 2.88 -17.14 1.26
C LEU A 4 4.17 -17.03 0.44
N ARG A 5 4.15 -17.46 -0.82
CA ARG A 5 5.30 -17.36 -1.72
C ARG A 5 5.75 -15.91 -1.88
N ASP A 6 4.82 -15.01 -2.18
CA ASP A 6 5.10 -13.60 -2.43
C ASP A 6 5.63 -12.92 -1.14
N THR A 7 5.05 -13.24 0.02
CA THR A 7 5.55 -12.79 1.33
C THR A 7 6.99 -13.23 1.56
N VAL A 8 7.30 -14.51 1.33
CA VAL A 8 8.67 -15.04 1.51
C VAL A 8 9.65 -14.34 0.58
N VAL A 9 9.31 -14.19 -0.71
CA VAL A 9 10.19 -13.55 -1.70
C VAL A 9 10.41 -12.08 -1.35
N PHE A 10 9.36 -11.36 -0.99
CA PHE A 10 9.40 -9.91 -0.68
C PHE A 10 10.07 -9.58 0.67
N ILE A 11 10.29 -10.58 1.52
CA ILE A 11 11.10 -10.42 2.74
C ILE A 11 12.49 -11.00 2.57
N ALA A 12 12.61 -12.25 2.08
CA ALA A 12 13.87 -12.96 2.05
C ALA A 12 14.88 -12.30 1.10
N PHE A 13 14.44 -11.86 -0.08
CA PHE A 13 15.33 -11.22 -1.05
C PHE A 13 15.86 -9.86 -0.54
N PRO A 14 15.02 -8.91 -0.07
CA PRO A 14 15.51 -7.68 0.57
C PRO A 14 16.41 -7.94 1.77
N ALA A 15 16.06 -8.90 2.64
CA ALA A 15 16.88 -9.22 3.81
C ALA A 15 18.26 -9.76 3.41
N ALA A 16 18.33 -10.67 2.44
CA ALA A 16 19.59 -11.17 1.90
C ALA A 16 20.45 -10.03 1.32
N PHE A 17 19.84 -9.15 0.52
CA PHE A 17 20.53 -7.96 -0.02
C PHE A 17 21.06 -7.07 1.10
N ALA A 18 20.23 -6.75 2.10
CA ALA A 18 20.62 -5.90 3.21
C ALA A 18 21.81 -6.49 3.99
N ILE A 19 21.79 -7.79 4.28
CA ILE A 19 22.86 -8.49 4.99
C ILE A 19 24.14 -8.49 4.18
N THR A 20 24.09 -8.83 2.88
CA THR A 20 25.27 -8.95 2.04
C THR A 20 25.94 -7.62 1.72
N HIS A 21 25.17 -6.51 1.71
CA HIS A 21 25.67 -5.18 1.36
C HIS A 21 25.76 -4.22 2.55
N GLY A 22 25.50 -4.70 3.78
CA GLY A 22 25.53 -3.86 5.00
C GLY A 22 24.48 -2.74 4.98
N ARG A 23 23.32 -2.98 4.34
CA ARG A 23 22.27 -1.98 4.20
C ARG A 23 21.15 -2.20 5.21
N HIS A 24 20.45 -1.12 5.56
CA HIS A 24 19.22 -1.21 6.34
C HIS A 24 17.99 -1.04 5.44
N LEU A 25 16.89 -1.71 5.80
CA LEU A 25 15.63 -1.71 5.04
C LEU A 25 14.57 -0.75 5.63
N GLY A 26 15.00 0.21 6.44
CA GLY A 26 14.07 1.15 7.07
C GLY A 26 13.19 0.55 8.17
N TRP A 27 13.54 -0.61 8.70
CA TRP A 27 12.86 -1.24 9.84
C TRP A 27 13.22 -0.52 11.16
N ARG A 28 12.75 0.71 11.32
CA ARG A 28 12.97 1.49 12.52
C ARG A 28 11.72 2.27 12.91
N ILE A 29 11.57 2.49 14.20
CA ILE A 29 10.47 3.25 14.77
C ILE A 29 11.07 4.37 15.63
N ASP A 30 10.83 5.62 15.22
CA ASP A 30 11.18 6.80 15.98
C ASP A 30 10.08 7.87 15.85
N ARG A 31 10.25 9.00 16.54
CA ARG A 31 9.24 10.08 16.53
C ARG A 31 8.94 10.62 15.13
N ARG A 32 9.95 10.67 14.24
CA ARG A 32 9.78 11.16 12.86
C ARG A 32 8.98 10.15 12.04
N ALA A 33 9.32 8.86 12.15
CA ALA A 33 8.61 7.78 11.50
C ALA A 33 7.13 7.73 11.94
N VAL A 34 6.86 7.81 13.24
CA VAL A 34 5.48 7.83 13.77
C VAL A 34 4.71 9.07 13.31
N ARG A 35 5.31 10.26 13.40
CA ARG A 35 4.67 11.49 12.90
C ARG A 35 4.31 11.37 11.42
N ASN A 36 5.25 10.93 10.60
CA ASN A 36 5.06 10.77 9.16
C ASN A 36 4.01 9.70 8.86
N ALA A 37 3.97 8.60 9.63
CA ALA A 37 2.95 7.56 9.50
C ALA A 37 1.54 8.12 9.76
N VAL A 38 1.36 8.89 10.83
CA VAL A 38 0.08 9.54 11.13
C VAL A 38 -0.33 10.51 10.03
N LEU A 39 0.60 11.38 9.60
CA LEU A 39 0.30 12.39 8.58
C LEU A 39 -0.09 11.76 7.24
N VAL A 40 0.67 10.76 6.76
CA VAL A 40 0.36 10.12 5.48
C VAL A 40 -0.90 9.26 5.59
N ALA A 41 -1.15 8.57 6.71
CA ALA A 41 -2.38 7.82 6.91
C ALA A 41 -3.62 8.73 6.88
N LEU A 42 -3.56 9.89 7.54
CA LEU A 42 -4.64 10.89 7.49
C LEU A 42 -4.80 11.48 6.09
N PHE A 43 -3.72 11.70 5.36
CA PHE A 43 -3.76 12.21 3.99
C PHE A 43 -4.43 11.22 3.02
N VAL A 44 -4.13 9.92 3.14
CA VAL A 44 -4.70 8.91 2.23
C VAL A 44 -6.07 8.40 2.67
N LEU A 45 -6.48 8.64 3.90
CA LEU A 45 -7.78 8.17 4.43
C LEU A 45 -8.97 8.52 3.53
N PRO A 46 -9.14 9.77 3.03
CA PRO A 46 -10.26 10.11 2.15
C PRO A 46 -10.32 9.27 0.88
N PHE A 47 -9.17 8.86 0.33
CA PHE A 47 -9.12 8.03 -0.87
C PHE A 47 -9.67 6.63 -0.61
N TYR A 48 -9.42 6.04 0.55
CA TYR A 48 -10.00 4.75 0.95
C TYR A 48 -11.51 4.88 1.20
N LEU A 49 -11.95 5.95 1.88
CA LEU A 49 -13.37 6.19 2.16
C LEU A 49 -14.17 6.38 0.87
N VAL A 50 -13.71 7.24 -0.02
CA VAL A 50 -14.38 7.50 -1.32
C VAL A 50 -14.26 6.28 -2.23
N GLY A 51 -13.06 5.71 -2.34
CA GLY A 51 -12.77 4.54 -3.19
C GLY A 51 -13.61 3.33 -2.83
N SER A 52 -13.92 3.12 -1.53
CA SER A 52 -14.76 2.00 -1.09
C SER A 52 -16.18 2.00 -1.66
N SER A 53 -16.63 3.13 -2.21
CA SER A 53 -17.95 3.25 -2.85
C SER A 53 -17.93 2.99 -4.36
N LEU A 54 -16.75 2.89 -4.98
CA LEU A 54 -16.64 2.63 -6.42
C LEU A 54 -16.98 1.16 -6.76
N PRO A 55 -17.84 0.92 -7.77
CA PRO A 55 -18.22 -0.43 -8.19
C PRO A 55 -17.01 -1.32 -8.56
N SER A 56 -16.01 -0.76 -9.27
CA SER A 56 -14.82 -1.48 -9.69
C SER A 56 -13.97 -1.93 -8.50
N ILE A 57 -13.86 -1.11 -7.46
CA ILE A 57 -13.16 -1.45 -6.21
C ILE A 57 -13.93 -2.54 -5.46
N ARG A 58 -15.24 -2.39 -5.29
CA ARG A 58 -16.12 -3.34 -4.59
C ARG A 58 -16.19 -4.71 -5.26
N ALA A 59 -16.03 -4.76 -6.59
CA ALA A 59 -15.97 -6.01 -7.35
C ALA A 59 -14.63 -6.76 -7.20
N TYR A 60 -13.56 -6.05 -6.81
CA TYR A 60 -12.23 -6.60 -6.68
C TYR A 60 -11.85 -6.96 -5.24
N TYR A 61 -12.30 -6.15 -4.28
CA TYR A 61 -12.00 -6.31 -2.85
C TYR A 61 -13.19 -6.91 -2.08
N PRO A 62 -12.92 -7.68 -1.02
CA PRO A 62 -11.61 -8.13 -0.55
C PRO A 62 -10.97 -9.17 -1.50
N MET A 63 -9.63 -9.16 -1.62
CA MET A 63 -8.91 -10.08 -2.52
C MET A 63 -9.00 -11.56 -2.11
N TRP A 64 -9.33 -11.83 -0.87
CA TRP A 64 -9.56 -13.17 -0.32
C TRP A 64 -10.91 -13.22 0.37
N GLU A 65 -11.54 -14.36 0.30
CA GLU A 65 -12.85 -14.58 0.89
C GLU A 65 -12.83 -14.31 2.40
N THR A 66 -13.76 -13.50 2.87
CA THR A 66 -13.98 -13.15 4.27
C THR A 66 -15.39 -12.58 4.44
N SER A 67 -15.82 -12.33 5.68
CA SER A 67 -17.10 -11.71 6.00
C SER A 67 -16.96 -10.65 7.10
N THR A 68 -18.07 -10.02 7.48
CA THR A 68 -18.12 -9.06 8.59
C THR A 68 -18.05 -9.71 9.98
N ALA A 69 -18.12 -11.05 10.05
CA ALA A 69 -17.93 -11.76 11.32
C ALA A 69 -16.46 -11.61 11.80
N LEU A 70 -16.26 -11.13 13.02
CA LEU A 70 -14.92 -10.86 13.55
C LEU A 70 -14.00 -12.09 13.51
N GLY A 71 -14.56 -13.30 13.71
CA GLY A 71 -13.78 -14.55 13.64
C GLY A 71 -13.19 -14.84 12.25
N GLU A 72 -13.76 -14.29 11.18
CA GLU A 72 -13.29 -14.42 9.80
C GLU A 72 -12.49 -13.20 9.39
N PHE A 73 -12.95 -12.00 9.75
CA PHE A 73 -12.30 -10.75 9.37
C PHE A 73 -10.94 -10.54 10.04
N LEU A 74 -10.77 -10.87 11.33
CA LEU A 74 -9.49 -10.66 12.02
C LEU A 74 -8.33 -11.48 11.44
N PRO A 75 -8.48 -12.79 11.13
CA PRO A 75 -7.45 -13.54 10.42
C PRO A 75 -7.14 -12.96 9.03
N HIS A 76 -8.18 -12.52 8.28
CA HIS A 76 -8.03 -11.85 6.99
C HIS A 76 -7.22 -10.55 7.12
N ALA A 77 -7.59 -9.67 8.06
CA ALA A 77 -6.89 -8.42 8.32
C ALA A 77 -5.40 -8.65 8.69
N LEU A 78 -5.13 -9.66 9.52
CA LEU A 78 -3.76 -10.02 9.88
C LEU A 78 -2.97 -10.51 8.66
N GLN A 79 -3.57 -11.37 7.82
CA GLN A 79 -2.96 -11.81 6.56
C GLN A 79 -2.66 -10.65 5.64
N GLN A 80 -3.60 -9.69 5.51
CA GLN A 80 -3.43 -8.48 4.71
C GLN A 80 -2.26 -7.64 5.21
N LEU A 81 -2.17 -7.42 6.52
CA LEU A 81 -1.05 -6.69 7.13
C LEU A 81 0.30 -7.37 6.88
N VAL A 82 0.39 -8.69 7.00
CA VAL A 82 1.63 -9.45 6.71
C VAL A 82 2.05 -9.28 5.25
N VAL A 83 1.10 -9.35 4.30
CA VAL A 83 1.39 -9.15 2.87
C VAL A 83 1.85 -7.73 2.59
N VAL A 84 1.23 -6.73 3.22
CA VAL A 84 1.65 -5.31 3.07
C VAL A 84 3.04 -5.10 3.65
N VAL A 85 3.33 -5.60 4.85
CA VAL A 85 4.67 -5.51 5.46
C VAL A 85 5.73 -6.10 4.53
N ALA A 86 5.45 -7.24 3.90
CA ALA A 86 6.36 -7.84 2.93
C ALA A 86 6.53 -6.97 1.69
N ALA A 87 5.44 -6.47 1.12
CA ALA A 87 5.46 -5.59 -0.04
C ALA A 87 6.25 -4.30 0.24
N GLU A 88 5.96 -3.63 1.38
CA GLU A 88 6.67 -2.40 1.74
C GLU A 88 8.16 -2.65 2.01
N THR A 89 8.52 -3.80 2.57
CA THR A 89 9.93 -4.21 2.74
C THR A 89 10.64 -4.30 1.39
N TYR A 90 9.98 -4.79 0.35
CA TYR A 90 10.55 -4.84 -1.00
C TYR A 90 10.57 -3.47 -1.67
N TYR A 91 9.41 -2.82 -1.80
CA TYR A 91 9.30 -1.58 -2.59
C TYR A 91 9.98 -0.40 -1.91
N ARG A 92 9.71 -0.15 -0.65
CA ARG A 92 10.24 1.00 0.09
C ARG A 92 11.51 0.64 0.84
N GLY A 93 11.56 -0.55 1.43
CA GLY A 93 12.72 -1.01 2.17
C GLY A 93 13.92 -1.22 1.25
N LEU A 94 13.79 -2.05 0.22
CA LEU A 94 14.90 -2.34 -0.70
C LEU A 94 15.09 -1.23 -1.74
N LEU A 95 14.04 -0.92 -2.54
CA LEU A 95 14.16 -0.10 -3.74
C LEU A 95 14.18 1.42 -3.46
N CYS A 96 13.90 1.84 -2.23
CA CYS A 96 13.94 3.26 -1.86
C CYS A 96 14.93 3.51 -0.72
N VAL A 97 14.64 3.08 0.50
CA VAL A 97 15.48 3.34 1.68
C VAL A 97 16.83 2.62 1.61
N GLY A 98 16.83 1.36 1.16
CA GLY A 98 18.02 0.50 1.08
C GLY A 98 19.08 0.98 0.11
N VAL A 99 18.69 1.72 -0.94
CA VAL A 99 19.63 2.23 -1.97
C VAL A 99 19.84 3.75 -1.87
N ARG A 100 19.29 4.39 -0.82
CA ARG A 100 19.35 5.86 -0.68
C ARG A 100 20.77 6.43 -0.63
N GLU A 101 21.72 5.68 -0.10
CA GLU A 101 23.12 6.14 0.03
C GLU A 101 23.81 6.24 -1.32
N GLU A 102 23.43 5.38 -2.29
CA GLU A 102 24.00 5.37 -3.64
C GLU A 102 23.37 6.43 -4.56
N VAL A 103 22.04 6.55 -4.52
CA VAL A 103 21.33 7.34 -5.52
C VAL A 103 20.61 8.58 -4.94
N GLY A 104 20.69 8.77 -3.63
CA GLY A 104 20.07 9.89 -2.93
C GLY A 104 18.54 9.88 -3.09
N PHE A 105 17.93 11.08 -3.15
CA PHE A 105 16.48 11.24 -3.29
C PHE A 105 15.89 10.59 -4.57
N LYS A 106 16.72 10.32 -5.58
CA LYS A 106 16.28 9.63 -6.81
C LYS A 106 15.75 8.22 -6.53
N SER A 107 16.12 7.60 -5.39
CA SER A 107 15.61 6.30 -4.97
C SER A 107 14.08 6.26 -4.86
N VAL A 108 13.44 7.40 -4.54
CA VAL A 108 11.97 7.54 -4.47
C VAL A 108 11.28 7.22 -5.81
N PHE A 109 11.98 7.34 -6.92
CA PHE A 109 11.42 7.12 -8.27
C PHE A 109 11.77 5.74 -8.85
N ILE A 110 12.45 4.87 -8.10
CA ILE A 110 12.80 3.52 -8.57
C ILE A 110 11.60 2.58 -8.44
N SER A 111 11.01 2.51 -7.24
CA SER A 111 9.91 1.57 -6.99
C SER A 111 8.61 1.85 -7.76
N PRO A 112 8.21 3.10 -8.07
CA PRO A 112 6.94 3.38 -8.75
C PRO A 112 6.73 2.62 -10.07
N VAL A 113 7.80 2.40 -10.83
CA VAL A 113 7.73 1.65 -12.10
C VAL A 113 7.38 0.19 -11.85
N VAL A 114 8.09 -0.45 -10.91
CA VAL A 114 7.87 -1.87 -10.57
C VAL A 114 6.52 -2.05 -9.88
N TYR A 115 6.16 -1.11 -9.01
CA TYR A 115 4.90 -1.12 -8.28
C TYR A 115 3.69 -0.98 -9.21
N ALA A 116 3.73 -0.04 -10.18
CA ALA A 116 2.69 0.11 -11.19
C ALA A 116 2.52 -1.15 -12.04
N LEU A 117 3.61 -1.82 -12.42
CA LEU A 117 3.56 -3.09 -13.15
C LEU A 117 2.85 -4.20 -12.35
N HIS A 118 3.03 -4.25 -11.03
CA HIS A 118 2.32 -5.18 -10.16
C HIS A 118 0.81 -4.85 -9.98
N HIS A 119 0.39 -3.64 -10.37
CA HIS A 119 -1.01 -3.21 -10.35
C HIS A 119 -1.75 -3.48 -11.66
N VAL A 120 -1.06 -4.01 -12.69
CA VAL A 120 -1.71 -4.43 -13.93
C VAL A 120 -2.73 -5.54 -13.63
N GLY A 121 -3.99 -5.32 -14.06
CA GLY A 121 -5.11 -6.22 -13.77
C GLY A 121 -5.93 -5.88 -12.52
N LYS A 122 -5.55 -4.84 -11.79
CA LYS A 122 -6.35 -4.27 -10.71
C LYS A 122 -7.35 -3.21 -11.24
N PRO A 123 -8.29 -2.74 -10.43
CA PRO A 123 -9.22 -1.67 -10.83
C PRO A 123 -8.49 -0.49 -11.47
N PRO A 124 -9.01 0.09 -12.59
CA PRO A 124 -8.31 1.13 -13.35
C PRO A 124 -7.92 2.35 -12.51
N ILE A 125 -8.77 2.76 -11.55
CA ILE A 125 -8.45 3.86 -10.64
C ILE A 125 -7.26 3.53 -9.73
N GLU A 126 -7.16 2.30 -9.26
CA GLU A 126 -6.04 1.83 -8.43
C GLU A 126 -4.74 1.79 -9.25
N LEU A 127 -4.80 1.28 -10.49
CA LEU A 127 -3.65 1.29 -11.41
C LEU A 127 -3.18 2.72 -11.70
N LEU A 128 -4.10 3.65 -11.97
CA LEU A 128 -3.78 5.06 -12.21
C LEU A 128 -3.09 5.71 -11.00
N LEU A 129 -3.58 5.44 -9.81
CA LEU A 129 -3.06 6.02 -8.58
C LEU A 129 -1.79 5.31 -8.06
N SER A 130 -1.49 4.10 -8.52
CA SER A 130 -0.39 3.29 -7.99
C SER A 130 0.96 4.00 -8.08
N GLY A 131 1.31 4.59 -9.21
CA GLY A 131 2.57 5.32 -9.39
C GLY A 131 2.67 6.56 -8.49
N PRO A 132 1.72 7.52 -8.56
CA PRO A 132 1.70 8.69 -7.67
C PRO A 132 1.72 8.35 -6.18
N THR A 133 0.95 7.34 -5.76
CA THR A 133 0.93 6.88 -4.35
C THR A 133 2.27 6.28 -3.95
N ASP A 134 2.92 5.53 -4.85
CA ASP A 134 4.24 4.97 -4.58
C ASP A 134 5.30 6.05 -4.40
N VAL A 135 5.28 7.09 -5.22
CA VAL A 135 6.15 8.27 -5.05
C VAL A 135 5.90 8.96 -3.71
N LEU A 136 4.64 9.16 -3.33
CA LEU A 136 4.28 9.75 -2.04
C LEU A 136 4.83 8.92 -0.87
N PHE A 137 4.56 7.62 -0.86
CA PHE A 137 5.03 6.72 0.19
C PHE A 137 6.56 6.65 0.22
N GLY A 138 7.21 6.54 -0.94
CA GLY A 138 8.66 6.57 -1.04
C GLY A 138 9.28 7.86 -0.50
N ALA A 139 8.68 9.03 -0.79
CA ALA A 139 9.16 10.31 -0.31
C ALA A 139 9.04 10.44 1.21
N VAL A 140 7.91 10.01 1.78
CA VAL A 140 7.66 10.06 3.24
C VAL A 140 8.56 9.08 3.99
N ASP A 141 8.76 7.87 3.44
CA ASP A 141 9.67 6.86 4.00
C ASP A 141 11.13 7.28 3.89
N TYR A 142 11.52 7.87 2.75
CA TYR A 142 12.85 8.45 2.57
C TYR A 142 13.13 9.54 3.60
N ASP A 143 12.17 10.47 3.81
CA ASP A 143 12.28 11.51 4.84
C ASP A 143 12.42 10.91 6.24
N ALA A 144 11.60 9.92 6.58
CA ALA A 144 11.65 9.24 7.87
C ALA A 144 12.86 8.32 8.04
N ASN A 145 13.53 7.94 6.95
CA ASN A 145 14.49 6.82 6.92
C ASN A 145 13.89 5.54 7.52
N SER A 146 12.60 5.30 7.25
CA SER A 146 11.79 4.22 7.83
C SER A 146 10.63 3.88 6.90
N ILE A 147 10.28 2.60 6.81
CA ILE A 147 9.11 2.13 6.06
C ILE A 147 7.83 2.08 6.90
N LEU A 148 7.89 2.51 8.16
CA LEU A 148 6.70 2.57 9.03
C LEU A 148 5.57 3.43 8.43
N PRO A 149 5.84 4.61 7.84
CA PRO A 149 4.78 5.43 7.25
C PRO A 149 3.97 4.70 6.18
N SER A 150 4.63 4.08 5.22
CA SER A 150 3.95 3.32 4.16
C SER A 150 3.24 2.07 4.70
N ILE A 151 3.86 1.31 5.61
CA ILE A 151 3.22 0.15 6.27
C ILE A 151 1.91 0.57 6.95
N VAL A 152 1.91 1.66 7.70
CA VAL A 152 0.71 2.13 8.40
C VAL A 152 -0.36 2.62 7.42
N ALA A 153 0.01 3.49 6.49
CA ALA A 153 -0.94 4.08 5.54
C ALA A 153 -1.54 3.02 4.59
N HIS A 154 -0.71 2.14 4.04
CA HIS A 154 -1.13 1.10 3.11
C HIS A 154 -1.82 -0.05 3.86
N GLY A 155 -1.22 -0.57 4.93
CA GLY A 155 -1.74 -1.73 5.66
C GLY A 155 -3.07 -1.45 6.34
N LEU A 156 -3.15 -0.38 7.15
CA LEU A 156 -4.43 -0.02 7.78
C LEU A 156 -5.45 0.48 6.75
N GLY A 157 -4.99 1.14 5.67
CA GLY A 157 -5.85 1.57 4.57
C GLY A 157 -6.53 0.41 3.86
N LEU A 158 -5.78 -0.66 3.52
CA LEU A 158 -6.36 -1.84 2.89
C LEU A 158 -7.28 -2.63 3.84
N VAL A 159 -6.92 -2.78 5.10
CA VAL A 159 -7.80 -3.42 6.10
C VAL A 159 -9.11 -2.63 6.24
N LEU A 160 -9.03 -1.29 6.27
CA LEU A 160 -10.21 -0.43 6.29
C LEU A 160 -11.02 -0.58 4.99
N LEU A 161 -10.36 -0.60 3.83
CA LEU A 161 -11.04 -0.78 2.54
C LEU A 161 -11.81 -2.10 2.49
N ASP A 162 -11.16 -3.21 2.88
CA ASP A 162 -11.79 -4.53 2.92
C ASP A 162 -13.01 -4.53 3.85
N TRP A 163 -12.90 -3.88 5.02
CA TRP A 163 -14.03 -3.72 5.93
C TRP A 163 -15.17 -2.94 5.30
N LEU A 164 -14.86 -1.81 4.65
CA LEU A 164 -15.87 -0.92 4.06
C LEU A 164 -16.59 -1.57 2.87
N VAL A 165 -15.90 -2.33 2.03
CA VAL A 165 -16.54 -2.98 0.88
C VAL A 165 -17.45 -4.15 1.26
N LEU A 166 -17.27 -4.72 2.45
CA LEU A 166 -18.17 -5.73 3.03
C LEU A 166 -19.47 -5.12 3.59
N HIS A 167 -19.55 -3.79 3.70
CA HIS A 167 -20.73 -3.05 4.15
C HIS A 167 -21.38 -2.27 3.00
N PRO A 168 -22.60 -1.74 3.17
CA PRO A 168 -23.17 -0.82 2.19
C PRO A 168 -22.24 0.35 1.88
N PRO A 169 -22.22 0.87 0.63
CA PRO A 169 -21.37 2.01 0.28
C PRO A 169 -21.60 3.21 1.20
N LEU A 170 -20.50 3.89 1.60
CA LEU A 170 -20.59 5.10 2.43
C LEU A 170 -21.20 6.29 1.68
N LEU A 171 -20.95 6.35 0.37
CA LEU A 171 -21.45 7.38 -0.53
C LEU A 171 -22.22 6.70 -1.67
N PRO A 172 -23.23 7.38 -2.25
CA PRO A 172 -23.88 6.86 -3.44
C PRO A 172 -22.87 6.64 -4.56
N PRO A 173 -22.74 5.41 -5.11
CA PRO A 173 -21.74 5.12 -6.15
C PRO A 173 -21.85 6.06 -7.36
N GLU A 174 -23.08 6.43 -7.76
CA GLU A 174 -23.35 7.32 -8.90
C GLU A 174 -22.75 8.71 -8.66
N GLN A 175 -22.83 9.22 -7.43
CA GLN A 175 -22.25 10.50 -7.05
C GLN A 175 -20.72 10.47 -7.10
N VAL A 176 -20.10 9.38 -6.64
CA VAL A 176 -18.65 9.22 -6.70
C VAL A 176 -18.16 9.11 -8.15
N ILE A 177 -18.90 8.38 -8.98
CA ILE A 177 -18.61 8.29 -10.43
C ILE A 177 -18.73 9.67 -11.09
N GLU A 178 -19.76 10.43 -10.77
CA GLU A 178 -19.95 11.80 -11.29
C GLU A 178 -18.77 12.71 -10.91
N TRP A 179 -18.33 12.69 -9.64
CA TRP A 179 -17.17 13.49 -9.19
C TRP A 179 -15.88 13.14 -9.91
N LEU A 180 -15.70 11.87 -10.29
CA LEU A 180 -14.50 11.36 -10.95
C LEU A 180 -14.64 11.25 -12.47
N SER A 181 -15.76 11.70 -13.07
CA SER A 181 -16.06 11.56 -14.49
C SER A 181 -15.08 12.28 -15.42
N PHE A 182 -14.26 13.20 -14.89
CA PHE A 182 -13.18 13.85 -15.65
C PHE A 182 -11.99 12.92 -15.91
N LEU A 183 -11.89 11.79 -15.21
CA LEU A 183 -10.83 10.82 -15.42
C LEU A 183 -11.13 9.97 -16.68
N PRO A 184 -10.16 9.79 -17.58
CA PRO A 184 -10.34 9.03 -18.82
C PRO A 184 -10.22 7.50 -18.61
N ILE A 185 -10.84 6.98 -17.54
CA ILE A 185 -10.78 5.56 -17.15
C ILE A 185 -12.18 5.06 -16.74
N PRO A 186 -12.48 3.76 -16.86
CA PRO A 186 -13.68 3.17 -16.27
C PRO A 186 -13.56 3.15 -14.73
N LEU A 187 -14.66 3.53 -14.06
CA LEU A 187 -14.73 3.69 -12.60
C LEU A 187 -15.54 2.57 -11.93
#